data_93f55542e4f10d9aaab9247aef02ab52
#
_entry.id   93f55542e4f10d9aaab9247aef02ab52
#
_cell.length_a   1.000
_cell.length_b   1.000
_cell.length_c   1.000
_cell.angle_alpha   90.00
_cell.angle_beta   90.00
_cell.angle_gamma   90.00
#
_symmetry.space_group_name_H-M   'P 1'
#
loop_
_entity.id
_entity.type
_entity.pdbx_description
1 polymer ?
#
loop_
_entity_poly.entity_id
_entity_poly.type
_entity_poly.pdbx_seq_one_letter_code
_entity_poly.pdbx_strand_id
1 'polypeptide(L)'
;MAYTNSLLVSYTKLSPNHSGQRTHSIDRITPHCVVGQCSVETLGNIFLPVSRQASSNYGIGPDGRVGMYVEEKNRSWCSSSNANDQRAVTIECASDTTEPYAFRDVVYQTLIKLCVDICKRNGKTKLLWLGDKAKTLNYNPKPDEIILTVHRWFANKSCPGNWMYA
;
A
#
# COMPACT_ATOMS: atom_id res chain seq x y z
N MET A 1 -12.91 -4.29 16.68
CA MET A 1 -11.80 -5.05 16.07
C MET A 1 -10.48 -4.38 16.39
N ALA A 2 -9.52 -5.13 16.89
CA ALA A 2 -8.19 -4.61 17.18
C ALA A 2 -7.33 -4.66 15.91
N TYR A 3 -6.79 -3.53 15.51
CA TYR A 3 -5.81 -3.45 14.43
C TYR A 3 -4.42 -3.73 14.98
N THR A 4 -3.61 -4.46 14.22
CA THR A 4 -2.21 -4.72 14.55
C THR A 4 -1.31 -4.32 13.39
N ASN A 5 -0.08 -3.95 13.70
CA ASN A 5 0.92 -3.65 12.68
C ASN A 5 1.66 -4.93 12.29
N SER A 6 2.24 -4.95 11.09
CA SER A 6 3.02 -6.09 10.60
C SER A 6 4.30 -6.29 11.41
N LEU A 7 4.58 -7.54 11.79
CA LEU A 7 5.84 -7.91 12.42
C LEU A 7 7.01 -7.99 11.43
N LEU A 8 6.74 -7.88 10.12
CA LEU A 8 7.77 -7.82 9.08
C LEU A 8 8.50 -6.47 9.06
N VAL A 9 7.95 -5.44 9.71
CA VAL A 9 8.54 -4.10 9.77
C VAL A 9 9.87 -4.14 10.51
N SER A 10 10.92 -3.63 9.85
CA SER A 10 12.25 -3.48 10.43
C SER A 10 12.66 -2.01 10.60
N TYR A 11 11.85 -1.08 10.12
CA TYR A 11 12.09 0.36 10.23
C TYR A 11 10.76 1.09 10.40
N THR A 12 10.69 2.00 11.35
CA THR A 12 9.49 2.81 11.59
C THR A 12 9.85 4.28 11.65
N LYS A 13 9.15 5.09 10.85
CA LYS A 13 9.21 6.55 10.93
C LYS A 13 7.84 7.11 10.65
N LEU A 14 7.09 7.37 11.71
CA LEU A 14 5.69 7.79 11.57
C LEU A 14 5.57 9.19 10.99
N SER A 15 4.74 9.32 9.97
CA SER A 15 4.40 10.57 9.31
C SER A 15 3.21 11.24 9.99
N PRO A 16 3.17 12.58 10.05
CA PRO A 16 1.96 13.29 10.48
C PRO A 16 0.86 13.31 9.41
N ASN A 17 1.17 12.87 8.18
CA ASN A 17 0.26 12.95 7.04
C ASN A 17 -0.71 11.76 7.03
N HIS A 18 -1.66 11.75 7.94
CA HIS A 18 -2.71 10.74 8.01
C HIS A 18 -3.99 11.33 8.60
N SER A 19 -5.12 10.66 8.39
CA SER A 19 -6.42 11.14 8.85
C SER A 19 -6.87 10.52 10.19
N GLY A 20 -5.96 9.87 10.92
CA GLY A 20 -6.31 9.15 12.13
C GLY A 20 -6.99 7.82 11.83
N GLN A 21 -7.73 7.30 12.79
CA GLN A 21 -8.31 5.97 12.71
C GLN A 21 -9.26 5.82 11.51
N ARG A 22 -9.18 4.67 10.85
CA ARG A 22 -10.05 4.32 9.71
C ARG A 22 -11.51 4.37 10.10
N THR A 23 -12.34 4.83 9.15
CA THR A 23 -13.79 4.82 9.29
C THR A 23 -14.42 3.55 8.72
N HIS A 24 -13.63 2.67 8.12
CA HIS A 24 -14.06 1.42 7.50
C HIS A 24 -13.06 0.31 7.84
N SER A 25 -13.54 -0.93 7.95
CA SER A 25 -12.65 -2.08 8.12
C SER A 25 -11.75 -2.26 6.90
N ILE A 26 -10.61 -2.93 7.09
CA ILE A 26 -9.65 -3.19 6.02
C ILE A 26 -10.19 -4.31 5.13
N ASP A 27 -10.48 -3.98 3.88
CA ASP A 27 -10.90 -4.93 2.85
C ASP A 27 -10.26 -4.66 1.48
N ARG A 28 -9.24 -3.76 1.46
CA ARG A 28 -8.44 -3.46 0.26
C ARG A 28 -6.96 -3.43 0.60
N ILE A 29 -6.14 -3.72 -0.40
CA ILE A 29 -4.71 -3.43 -0.40
C ILE A 29 -4.40 -2.67 -1.69
N THR A 30 -3.66 -1.57 -1.59
CA THR A 30 -3.27 -0.77 -2.75
C THR A 30 -1.75 -0.70 -2.83
N PRO A 31 -1.12 -1.55 -3.68
CA PRO A 31 0.31 -1.43 -3.93
C PRO A 31 0.60 -0.29 -4.90
N HIS A 32 1.69 0.44 -4.63
CA HIS A 32 2.15 1.57 -5.43
C HIS A 32 3.60 1.34 -5.89
N CYS A 33 4.01 1.99 -6.97
CA CYS A 33 5.41 2.12 -7.34
C CYS A 33 5.93 3.49 -6.90
N VAL A 34 7.11 3.51 -6.27
CA VAL A 34 7.75 4.75 -5.81
C VAL A 34 8.33 5.56 -6.97
N VAL A 35 8.56 4.90 -8.11
CA VAL A 35 9.27 5.49 -9.26
C VAL A 35 10.73 5.84 -8.86
N GLY A 36 11.37 4.90 -8.17
CA GLY A 36 12.75 4.99 -7.71
C GLY A 36 13.11 3.85 -6.78
N GLN A 37 14.40 3.57 -6.68
CA GLN A 37 14.93 2.53 -5.77
C GLN A 37 15.17 3.15 -4.39
N CYS A 38 14.11 3.71 -3.80
CA CYS A 38 14.18 4.40 -2.52
C CYS A 38 14.26 3.43 -1.35
N SER A 39 15.24 3.63 -0.47
CA SER A 39 15.31 2.87 0.78
C SER A 39 14.12 3.19 1.68
N VAL A 40 13.87 2.34 2.67
CA VAL A 40 12.81 2.61 3.65
C VAL A 40 13.09 3.89 4.44
N GLU A 41 14.35 4.22 4.70
CA GLU A 41 14.76 5.46 5.35
C GLU A 41 14.43 6.69 4.49
N THR A 42 14.72 6.62 3.20
CA THR A 42 14.41 7.69 2.25
C THR A 42 12.91 7.94 2.16
N LEU A 43 12.10 6.87 2.08
CA LEU A 43 10.65 6.99 2.10
C LEU A 43 10.14 7.67 3.37
N GLY A 44 10.69 7.31 4.53
CA GLY A 44 10.35 7.94 5.80
C GLY A 44 10.62 9.44 5.79
N ASN A 45 11.75 9.85 5.21
CA ASN A 45 12.11 11.27 5.08
C ASN A 45 11.19 12.01 4.09
N ILE A 46 10.73 11.33 3.03
CA ILE A 46 9.79 11.91 2.06
C ILE A 46 8.44 12.18 2.70
N PHE A 47 7.94 11.27 3.54
CA PHE A 47 6.62 11.39 4.15
C PHE A 47 6.59 12.19 5.44
N LEU A 48 7.75 12.57 5.98
CA LEU A 48 7.81 13.28 7.26
C LEU A 48 7.29 14.73 7.20
N PRO A 49 7.64 15.56 6.19
CA PRO A 49 7.18 16.94 6.16
C PRO A 49 5.66 17.03 5.97
N VAL A 50 5.00 17.86 6.78
CA VAL A 50 3.55 18.12 6.62
C VAL A 50 3.25 18.65 5.23
N SER A 51 4.15 19.46 4.66
CA SER A 51 3.99 20.02 3.32
C SER A 51 3.91 18.97 2.22
N ARG A 52 4.39 17.75 2.45
CA ARG A 52 4.32 16.66 1.46
C ARG A 52 2.89 16.24 1.18
N GLN A 53 1.99 16.30 2.16
CA GLN A 53 0.58 15.93 2.03
C GLN A 53 0.38 14.54 1.42
N ALA A 54 1.29 13.62 1.75
CA ALA A 54 1.27 12.23 1.28
C ALA A 54 1.93 11.31 2.28
N SER A 55 1.50 10.05 2.31
CA SER A 55 2.06 8.99 3.13
C SER A 55 1.58 7.62 2.65
N SER A 56 2.17 6.55 3.21
CA SER A 56 1.67 5.20 3.06
C SER A 56 1.74 4.47 4.39
N ASN A 57 0.96 3.41 4.54
CA ASN A 57 1.07 2.57 5.73
C ASN A 57 2.45 1.91 5.77
N TYR A 58 2.82 1.24 4.70
CA TYR A 58 4.09 0.52 4.59
C TYR A 58 4.86 0.93 3.35
N GLY A 59 6.15 0.64 3.35
CA GLY A 59 7.01 0.74 2.19
C GLY A 59 7.95 -0.45 2.12
N ILE A 60 8.41 -0.78 0.91
CA ILE A 60 9.38 -1.83 0.68
C ILE A 60 10.56 -1.23 -0.07
N GLY A 61 11.75 -1.32 0.55
CA GLY A 61 12.97 -0.82 -0.03
C GLY A 61 13.55 -1.78 -1.09
N PRO A 62 14.56 -1.32 -1.86
CA PRO A 62 15.15 -2.14 -2.91
C PRO A 62 15.87 -3.39 -2.39
N ASP A 63 16.18 -3.45 -1.11
CA ASP A 63 16.76 -4.59 -0.41
C ASP A 63 15.71 -5.55 0.17
N GLY A 64 14.42 -5.25 0.01
CA GLY A 64 13.32 -6.05 0.52
C GLY A 64 12.94 -5.76 1.97
N ARG A 65 13.54 -4.77 2.62
CA ARG A 65 13.14 -4.37 3.98
C ARG A 65 11.78 -3.69 3.96
N VAL A 66 11.04 -3.83 5.06
CA VAL A 66 9.71 -3.22 5.23
C VAL A 66 9.81 -2.05 6.20
N GLY A 67 9.33 -0.89 5.77
CA GLY A 67 9.15 0.29 6.61
C GLY A 67 7.69 0.53 6.92
N MET A 68 7.41 1.21 8.06
CA MET A 68 6.08 1.66 8.42
C MET A 68 6.09 3.17 8.65
N TYR A 69 5.14 3.86 8.02
CA TYR A 69 5.06 5.34 8.08
C TYR A 69 3.71 5.82 8.62
N VAL A 70 2.68 5.00 8.50
CA VAL A 70 1.37 5.20 9.14
C VAL A 70 0.94 3.86 9.70
N GLU A 71 0.55 3.83 10.97
CA GLU A 71 0.08 2.59 11.58
C GLU A 71 -1.12 2.02 10.82
N GLU A 72 -1.23 0.70 10.78
CA GLU A 72 -2.26 0.03 9.97
C GLU A 72 -3.69 0.42 10.38
N LYS A 73 -3.91 0.79 11.64
CA LYS A 73 -5.19 1.29 12.13
C LYS A 73 -5.60 2.64 11.54
N ASN A 74 -4.65 3.40 10.99
CA ASN A 74 -4.86 4.76 10.52
C ASN A 74 -4.92 4.82 8.99
N ARG A 75 -5.67 5.82 8.49
CA ARG A 75 -5.79 6.07 7.06
C ARG A 75 -4.61 6.90 6.57
N SER A 76 -3.84 6.34 5.64
CA SER A 76 -2.77 7.05 4.93
C SER A 76 -3.33 7.98 3.84
N TRP A 77 -2.48 8.84 3.29
CA TRP A 77 -2.78 9.71 2.15
C TRP A 77 -1.94 9.24 0.94
N CYS A 78 -2.39 8.21 0.26
CA CYS A 78 -1.57 7.52 -0.74
C CYS A 78 -2.19 7.43 -2.13
N SER A 79 -3.50 7.19 -2.22
CA SER A 79 -4.11 6.76 -3.48
C SER A 79 -4.95 7.84 -4.17
N SER A 80 -4.92 9.08 -3.69
CA SER A 80 -5.74 10.20 -4.20
C SER A 80 -7.25 9.96 -4.05
N SER A 81 -7.65 9.04 -3.16
CA SER A 81 -9.04 8.70 -2.88
C SER A 81 -9.23 8.46 -1.40
N ASN A 82 -9.98 9.33 -0.75
CA ASN A 82 -10.34 9.16 0.66
C ASN A 82 -11.09 7.83 0.87
N ALA A 83 -12.07 7.54 0.03
CA ALA A 83 -12.88 6.33 0.14
C ALA A 83 -12.01 5.06 0.03
N ASN A 84 -11.05 5.03 -0.90
CA ASN A 84 -10.15 3.90 -1.02
C ASN A 84 -9.24 3.78 0.19
N ASP A 85 -8.60 4.87 0.59
CA ASP A 85 -7.58 4.84 1.65
C ASP A 85 -8.18 4.55 3.03
N GLN A 86 -9.45 4.83 3.26
CA GLN A 86 -10.14 4.40 4.47
C GLN A 86 -10.26 2.88 4.58
N ARG A 87 -10.28 2.18 3.45
CA ARG A 87 -10.45 0.73 3.35
C ARG A 87 -9.15 -0.01 3.07
N ALA A 88 -8.14 0.69 2.55
CA ALA A 88 -6.95 0.07 2.01
C ALA A 88 -5.74 0.20 2.93
N VAL A 89 -4.99 -0.89 3.07
CA VAL A 89 -3.60 -0.82 3.47
C VAL A 89 -2.79 -0.45 2.23
N THR A 90 -2.03 0.62 2.32
CA THR A 90 -1.24 1.14 1.20
C THR A 90 0.23 0.79 1.37
N ILE A 91 0.87 0.41 0.26
CA ILE A 91 2.26 -0.08 0.26
C ILE A 91 3.02 0.57 -0.89
N GLU A 92 4.04 1.37 -0.57
CA GLU A 92 4.93 1.96 -1.57
C GLU A 92 6.11 1.03 -1.83
N CYS A 93 6.27 0.58 -3.07
CA CYS A 93 7.29 -0.39 -3.44
C CYS A 93 8.39 0.26 -4.28
N ALA A 94 9.66 0.02 -3.91
CA ALA A 94 10.80 0.44 -4.71
C ALA A 94 10.68 -0.11 -6.14
N SER A 95 10.92 0.73 -7.13
CA SER A 95 10.74 0.41 -8.53
C SER A 95 11.76 1.12 -9.41
N ASP A 96 11.85 0.71 -10.67
CA ASP A 96 12.61 1.46 -11.66
C ASP A 96 12.02 2.86 -11.86
N THR A 97 12.82 3.75 -12.42
CA THR A 97 12.45 5.16 -12.62
C THR A 97 11.72 5.41 -13.94
N THR A 98 11.67 4.41 -14.81
CA THR A 98 11.02 4.50 -16.12
C THR A 98 10.01 3.39 -16.29
N GLU A 99 8.98 3.62 -17.11
CA GLU A 99 7.97 2.62 -17.45
C GLU A 99 8.66 1.36 -18.00
N PRO A 100 8.32 0.14 -17.57
CA PRO A 100 7.11 -0.24 -16.83
C PRO A 100 7.19 -0.15 -15.30
N TYR A 101 8.16 0.56 -14.73
CA TYR A 101 8.39 0.71 -13.29
C TYR A 101 8.51 -0.63 -12.58
N ALA A 102 9.36 -1.49 -13.11
CA ALA A 102 9.53 -2.86 -12.63
C ALA A 102 10.08 -2.88 -11.19
N PHE A 103 9.62 -3.87 -10.43
CA PHE A 103 10.17 -4.16 -9.10
C PHE A 103 11.30 -5.17 -9.22
N ARG A 104 12.32 -5.06 -8.37
CA ARG A 104 13.28 -6.14 -8.18
C ARG A 104 12.57 -7.36 -7.59
N ASP A 105 13.10 -8.55 -7.87
CA ASP A 105 12.48 -9.78 -7.37
C ASP A 105 12.32 -9.79 -5.84
N VAL A 106 13.34 -9.34 -5.11
CA VAL A 106 13.28 -9.28 -3.64
C VAL A 106 12.15 -8.36 -3.14
N VAL A 107 11.89 -7.26 -3.85
CA VAL A 107 10.79 -6.34 -3.52
C VAL A 107 9.44 -7.02 -3.75
N TYR A 108 9.29 -7.70 -4.87
CA TYR A 108 8.06 -8.41 -5.21
C TYR A 108 7.78 -9.55 -4.24
N GLN A 109 8.79 -10.33 -3.89
CA GLN A 109 8.66 -11.42 -2.90
C GLN A 109 8.26 -10.88 -1.52
N THR A 110 8.85 -9.76 -1.11
CA THR A 110 8.48 -9.10 0.15
C THR A 110 7.04 -8.57 0.10
N LEU A 111 6.62 -8.00 -1.04
CA LEU A 111 5.24 -7.54 -1.22
C LEU A 111 4.25 -8.71 -1.03
N ILE A 112 4.53 -9.85 -1.62
CA ILE A 112 3.68 -11.05 -1.43
C ILE A 112 3.61 -11.43 0.05
N LYS A 113 4.75 -11.50 0.74
CA LYS A 113 4.79 -11.83 2.17
C LYS A 113 4.00 -10.83 3.01
N LEU A 114 4.14 -9.55 2.72
CA LEU A 114 3.42 -8.49 3.44
C LEU A 114 1.91 -8.58 3.20
N CYS A 115 1.50 -8.81 1.96
CA CYS A 115 0.07 -9.01 1.65
C CYS A 115 -0.51 -10.21 2.38
N VAL A 116 0.21 -11.33 2.43
CA VAL A 116 -0.20 -12.53 3.19
C VAL A 116 -0.33 -12.20 4.68
N ASP A 117 0.63 -11.49 5.24
CA ASP A 117 0.62 -11.08 6.65
C ASP A 117 -0.58 -10.18 6.96
N ILE A 118 -0.84 -9.19 6.11
CA ILE A 118 -2.00 -8.29 6.25
C ILE A 118 -3.30 -9.10 6.21
N CYS A 119 -3.43 -10.00 5.24
CA CYS A 119 -4.62 -10.86 5.13
C CYS A 119 -4.83 -11.67 6.40
N LYS A 120 -3.80 -12.38 6.87
CA LYS A 120 -3.90 -13.24 8.06
C LYS A 120 -4.30 -12.46 9.31
N ARG A 121 -3.68 -11.30 9.55
CA ARG A 121 -3.97 -10.47 10.74
C ARG A 121 -5.37 -9.86 10.70
N ASN A 122 -5.94 -9.68 9.51
CA ASN A 122 -7.29 -9.12 9.35
C ASN A 122 -8.35 -10.21 9.11
N GLY A 123 -8.02 -11.49 9.34
CA GLY A 123 -8.97 -12.60 9.21
C GLY A 123 -9.38 -12.91 7.76
N LYS A 124 -8.51 -12.61 6.80
CA LYS A 124 -8.78 -12.80 5.37
C LYS A 124 -8.03 -14.01 4.83
N THR A 125 -8.71 -14.80 4.02
CA THR A 125 -8.15 -16.00 3.40
C THR A 125 -7.99 -15.87 1.88
N LYS A 126 -8.50 -14.78 1.28
CA LYS A 126 -8.47 -14.56 -0.17
C LYS A 126 -8.02 -13.14 -0.48
N LEU A 127 -7.10 -13.02 -1.42
CA LEU A 127 -6.67 -11.76 -2.01
C LEU A 127 -7.08 -11.76 -3.48
N LEU A 128 -7.96 -10.83 -3.87
CA LEU A 128 -8.58 -10.81 -5.19
C LEU A 128 -7.97 -9.74 -6.08
N TRP A 129 -7.77 -10.07 -7.36
CA TRP A 129 -7.44 -9.13 -8.40
C TRP A 129 -8.43 -9.29 -9.56
N LEU A 130 -9.32 -8.33 -9.74
CA LEU A 130 -10.32 -8.37 -10.81
C LEU A 130 -9.86 -7.71 -12.12
N GLY A 131 -8.79 -6.93 -12.05
CA GLY A 131 -8.17 -6.32 -13.24
C GLY A 131 -8.98 -5.24 -13.94
N ASP A 132 -10.06 -4.76 -13.33
CA ASP A 132 -10.98 -3.79 -13.93
C ASP A 132 -11.48 -2.83 -12.85
N LYS A 133 -11.41 -1.53 -13.13
CA LYS A 133 -11.82 -0.49 -12.19
C LYS A 133 -13.29 -0.61 -11.79
N ALA A 134 -14.18 -0.67 -12.77
CA ALA A 134 -15.62 -0.67 -12.50
C ALA A 134 -16.05 -1.93 -11.76
N LYS A 135 -15.56 -3.09 -12.17
CA LYS A 135 -15.84 -4.35 -11.50
C LYS A 135 -15.35 -4.33 -10.06
N THR A 136 -14.13 -3.83 -9.83
CA THR A 136 -13.51 -3.81 -8.50
C THR A 136 -14.23 -2.84 -7.56
N LEU A 137 -14.52 -1.62 -8.01
CA LEU A 137 -15.15 -0.61 -7.15
C LEU A 137 -16.61 -0.93 -6.84
N ASN A 138 -17.26 -1.72 -7.69
CA ASN A 138 -18.63 -2.20 -7.46
C ASN A 138 -18.68 -3.56 -6.74
N TYR A 139 -17.53 -4.19 -6.52
CA TYR A 139 -17.47 -5.46 -5.81
C TYR A 139 -17.51 -5.24 -4.29
N ASN A 140 -18.36 -6.03 -3.63
CA ASN A 140 -18.48 -6.02 -2.18
C ASN A 140 -17.69 -7.21 -1.61
N PRO A 141 -16.46 -7.00 -1.11
CA PRO A 141 -15.68 -8.12 -0.58
C PRO A 141 -16.42 -8.84 0.52
N LYS A 142 -16.40 -10.18 0.48
CA LYS A 142 -16.92 -11.01 1.55
C LYS A 142 -16.04 -10.87 2.78
N PRO A 143 -16.53 -11.28 3.98
CA PRO A 143 -15.76 -11.13 5.22
C PRO A 143 -14.36 -11.75 5.21
N ASP A 144 -14.13 -12.77 4.38
CA ASP A 144 -12.83 -13.44 4.25
C ASP A 144 -11.99 -12.96 3.07
N GLU A 145 -12.40 -11.87 2.40
CA GLU A 145 -11.76 -11.37 1.19
C GLU A 145 -11.14 -9.99 1.38
N ILE A 146 -9.98 -9.78 0.77
CA ILE A 146 -9.38 -8.48 0.49
C ILE A 146 -9.25 -8.35 -1.02
N ILE A 147 -9.52 -7.16 -1.58
CA ILE A 147 -9.39 -6.91 -3.01
C ILE A 147 -8.30 -5.86 -3.27
N LEU A 148 -7.51 -6.10 -4.31
CA LEU A 148 -6.48 -5.16 -4.75
C LEU A 148 -7.11 -4.00 -5.53
N THR A 149 -6.66 -2.78 -5.24
CA THR A 149 -6.93 -1.58 -6.01
C THR A 149 -5.61 -0.92 -6.41
N VAL A 150 -5.65 -0.01 -7.36
CA VAL A 150 -4.45 0.67 -7.85
C VAL A 150 -4.67 2.16 -8.00
N HIS A 151 -3.61 2.94 -7.82
CA HIS A 151 -3.65 4.41 -7.82
C HIS A 151 -4.19 4.97 -9.14
N ARG A 152 -3.83 4.38 -10.28
CA ARG A 152 -4.27 4.86 -11.60
C ARG A 152 -5.78 4.87 -11.79
N TRP A 153 -6.52 4.15 -10.95
CA TRP A 153 -7.99 4.18 -10.99
C TRP A 153 -8.58 5.43 -10.33
N PHE A 154 -7.80 6.15 -9.54
CA PHE A 154 -8.28 7.28 -8.74
C PHE A 154 -7.65 8.61 -9.17
N ALA A 155 -6.62 8.59 -10.00
CA ALA A 155 -5.92 9.77 -10.46
C ALA A 155 -5.25 9.50 -11.81
N ASN A 156 -4.89 10.57 -12.53
CA ASN A 156 -4.12 10.45 -13.77
C ASN A 156 -2.65 10.15 -13.44
N LYS A 157 -2.37 8.90 -13.12
CA LYS A 157 -1.05 8.40 -12.70
C LYS A 157 -0.74 7.09 -13.39
N SER A 158 0.55 6.81 -13.61
CA SER A 158 1.01 5.52 -14.12
C SER A 158 1.08 4.45 -13.03
N CYS A 159 1.15 4.86 -11.76
CA CYS A 159 1.22 3.97 -10.61
C CYS A 159 0.08 2.92 -10.63
N PRO A 160 0.35 1.65 -10.42
CA PRO A 160 1.59 1.03 -9.94
C PRO A 160 2.60 0.67 -11.03
N GLY A 161 2.49 1.22 -12.24
CA GLY A 161 3.31 0.87 -13.39
C GLY A 161 2.78 -0.33 -14.16
N ASN A 162 3.12 -0.44 -15.44
CA ASN A 162 2.59 -1.52 -16.28
C ASN A 162 3.15 -2.89 -15.89
N TRP A 163 4.34 -2.94 -15.29
CA TRP A 163 4.91 -4.21 -14.81
C TRP A 163 4.03 -4.84 -13.72
N MET A 164 3.60 -4.05 -12.73
CA MET A 164 2.76 -4.57 -11.63
C MET A 164 1.31 -4.75 -12.05
N TYR A 165 0.82 -3.87 -12.95
CA TYR A 165 -0.58 -3.88 -13.38
C TYR A 165 -0.91 -5.07 -14.29
N ALA A 166 0.09 -5.53 -15.04
CA ALA A 166 -0.11 -6.60 -16.01
C ALA A 166 -0.50 -7.96 -15.38
#